data_f72ff218361b75c7ccf458b366d59b6c
#
_entry.id   f72ff218361b75c7ccf458b366d59b6c
#
_cell.length_a   1.000
_cell.length_b   1.000
_cell.length_c   1.000
_cell.angle_alpha   90.00
_cell.angle_beta   90.00
_cell.angle_gamma   90.00
#
_symmetry.space_group_name_H-M   'P 1'
#
loop_
_entity.id
_entity.type
_entity.pdbx_description
1 polymer ?
#
loop_
_entity_poly.entity_id
_entity_poly.type
_entity_poly.pdbx_seq_one_letter_code
_entity_poly.pdbx_strand_id
1 'polypeptide(L)'
;MQTTAGRLARLGFADGARAERLLDELGPEAFGDIDLLTSLVAAADPDLALTSLNRLAEQDPSVLGALRSDSGLRARLLGVFGVSAALGDHVVRHPEHWRLLCGVSAMERPGEGELRAELLLAVGAEPDDPEPRATDASTATLSALRVAYRGRLLHLAARDVTGAVSLSEVTAELSDLAGAALEAGLAVARSEHPEAGAVRLAVIGMGKCGARELNYISDVDVVFVAEPREGADDSLDEHGAIKLATRLAQGMMRACSTSTPEGALWEVDAALRPEGKAGPLVRTLASHLAYYRRWAKTWEFQALLKARPVAGDTELGEQYVAAVNEMVWQAATRDKFVEDVQAMRRRVEEHVRGGEAERQLKLGPGELRDIDASAVTSWSPCSSPRACRCCWPVTSSAG
;
A
#
# COMPACT_ATOMS: atom_id res chain seq x y z
N MET A 1 39.39 13.72 31.43
CA MET A 1 39.08 12.63 30.50
C MET A 1 37.59 12.64 30.22
N GLN A 2 37.19 12.71 28.96
CA GLN A 2 35.78 12.64 28.62
C GLN A 2 35.33 11.17 28.70
N THR A 3 34.19 10.92 29.35
CA THR A 3 33.59 9.58 29.42
C THR A 3 33.13 9.15 28.02
N THR A 4 33.10 7.85 27.77
CA THR A 4 32.58 7.25 26.51
C THR A 4 31.16 7.68 26.24
N ALA A 5 30.29 7.68 27.26
CA ALA A 5 28.93 8.22 27.18
C ALA A 5 28.87 9.67 26.69
N GLY A 6 29.78 10.54 27.16
CA GLY A 6 29.87 11.93 26.70
C GLY A 6 30.35 12.07 25.25
N ARG A 7 31.12 11.09 24.72
CA ARG A 7 31.50 11.02 23.31
C ARG A 7 30.31 10.58 22.46
N LEU A 8 29.55 9.57 22.87
CA LEU A 8 28.37 9.08 22.18
C LEU A 8 27.26 10.14 22.10
N ALA A 9 27.02 10.90 23.18
CA ALA A 9 26.09 12.01 23.18
C ALA A 9 26.44 13.09 22.12
N ARG A 10 27.73 13.37 21.90
CA ARG A 10 28.15 14.31 20.83
C ARG A 10 28.04 13.74 19.43
N LEU A 11 28.01 12.41 19.29
CA LEU A 11 27.76 11.72 18.03
C LEU A 11 26.27 11.64 17.67
N GLY A 12 25.37 12.11 18.55
CA GLY A 12 23.93 12.18 18.25
C GLY A 12 23.05 11.21 19.05
N PHE A 13 23.63 10.38 19.93
CA PHE A 13 22.82 9.55 20.82
C PHE A 13 22.18 10.41 21.92
N ALA A 14 20.86 10.25 22.11
CA ALA A 14 20.14 11.00 23.15
C ALA A 14 20.50 10.50 24.56
N ASP A 15 20.75 9.19 24.73
CA ASP A 15 21.20 8.58 25.97
C ASP A 15 22.56 7.87 25.77
N GLY A 16 23.64 8.63 25.89
CA GLY A 16 25.01 8.10 25.73
C GLY A 16 25.36 6.99 26.69
N ALA A 17 24.84 6.98 27.93
CA ALA A 17 25.09 5.93 28.90
C ALA A 17 24.35 4.62 28.55
N ARG A 18 23.15 4.72 28.03
CA ARG A 18 22.42 3.58 27.49
C ARG A 18 23.10 3.03 26.24
N ALA A 19 23.49 3.93 25.32
CA ALA A 19 24.19 3.54 24.10
C ALA A 19 25.51 2.82 24.40
N GLU A 20 26.27 3.28 25.39
CA GLU A 20 27.50 2.60 25.84
C GLU A 20 27.21 1.15 26.29
N ARG A 21 26.21 0.93 27.15
CA ARG A 21 25.80 -0.42 27.59
C ARG A 21 25.39 -1.32 26.43
N LEU A 22 24.56 -0.81 25.52
CA LEU A 22 24.07 -1.58 24.36
C LEU A 22 25.21 -1.96 23.41
N LEU A 23 26.20 -1.09 23.21
CA LEU A 23 27.41 -1.40 22.45
C LEU A 23 28.29 -2.46 23.13
N ASP A 24 28.43 -2.39 24.46
CA ASP A 24 29.16 -3.41 25.24
C ASP A 24 28.47 -4.79 25.14
N GLU A 25 27.12 -4.84 25.13
CA GLU A 25 26.33 -6.06 24.96
C GLU A 25 26.54 -6.70 23.57
N LEU A 26 26.72 -5.89 22.50
CA LEU A 26 27.06 -6.37 21.16
C LEU A 26 28.47 -6.97 21.06
N GLY A 27 29.27 -6.79 22.11
CA GLY A 27 30.62 -7.34 22.25
C GLY A 27 31.76 -6.31 22.08
N PRO A 28 32.95 -6.65 22.50
CA PRO A 28 34.09 -5.72 22.60
C PRO A 28 34.52 -5.14 21.24
N GLU A 29 34.23 -5.85 20.16
CA GLU A 29 34.58 -5.41 18.81
C GLU A 29 33.56 -4.34 18.25
N ALA A 30 32.33 -4.30 18.76
CA ALA A 30 31.31 -3.35 18.29
C ALA A 30 31.69 -1.90 18.63
N PHE A 31 32.31 -1.69 19.77
CA PHE A 31 32.77 -0.36 20.22
C PHE A 31 33.97 0.17 19.42
N GLY A 32 34.82 -0.72 18.93
CA GLY A 32 35.98 -0.40 18.09
C GLY A 32 35.65 -0.32 16.61
N ASP A 33 34.46 -0.73 16.19
CA ASP A 33 34.04 -0.73 14.81
C ASP A 33 33.54 0.68 14.38
N ILE A 34 34.46 1.44 13.78
CA ILE A 34 34.21 2.82 13.32
C ILE A 34 33.09 2.83 12.26
N ASP A 35 33.02 1.81 11.41
CA ASP A 35 32.04 1.71 10.33
C ASP A 35 30.63 1.49 10.89
N LEU A 36 30.51 0.63 11.91
CA LEU A 36 29.23 0.40 12.60
C LEU A 36 28.75 1.68 13.30
N LEU A 37 29.62 2.34 14.05
CA LEU A 37 29.29 3.59 14.74
C LEU A 37 28.91 4.69 13.76
N THR A 38 29.63 4.82 12.65
CA THR A 38 29.33 5.81 11.61
C THR A 38 27.96 5.56 11.01
N SER A 39 27.63 4.30 10.74
CA SER A 39 26.32 3.92 10.16
C SER A 39 25.17 4.11 11.15
N LEU A 40 25.37 3.86 12.45
CA LEU A 40 24.39 4.14 13.50
C LEU A 40 24.12 5.65 13.62
N VAL A 41 25.18 6.46 13.61
CA VAL A 41 25.07 7.94 13.69
C VAL A 41 24.39 8.53 12.45
N ALA A 42 24.54 7.89 11.29
CA ALA A 42 23.86 8.30 10.05
C ALA A 42 22.37 7.96 10.03
N ALA A 43 21.89 7.07 10.91
CA ALA A 43 20.48 6.75 11.04
C ALA A 43 19.69 7.96 11.58
N ALA A 44 18.42 8.08 11.22
CA ALA A 44 17.56 9.20 11.65
C ALA A 44 17.38 9.24 13.17
N ASP A 45 17.33 8.09 13.81
CA ASP A 45 17.36 7.91 15.28
C ASP A 45 18.40 6.84 15.64
N PRO A 46 19.62 7.24 16.06
CA PRO A 46 20.69 6.31 16.44
C PRO A 46 20.34 5.40 17.64
N ASP A 47 19.59 5.91 18.61
CA ASP A 47 19.20 5.13 19.82
C ASP A 47 18.20 4.02 19.44
N LEU A 48 17.22 4.33 18.56
CA LEU A 48 16.27 3.37 18.05
C LEU A 48 16.98 2.29 17.20
N ALA A 49 17.90 2.72 16.32
CA ALA A 49 18.67 1.81 15.48
C ALA A 49 19.53 0.85 16.31
N LEU A 50 20.25 1.37 17.31
CA LEU A 50 21.08 0.56 18.19
C LEU A 50 20.26 -0.41 19.05
N THR A 51 19.11 0.06 19.57
CA THR A 51 18.19 -0.78 20.35
C THR A 51 17.66 -1.95 19.51
N SER A 52 17.24 -1.68 18.28
CA SER A 52 16.74 -2.71 17.36
C SER A 52 17.84 -3.69 16.94
N LEU A 53 19.05 -3.18 16.70
CA LEU A 53 20.21 -4.02 16.37
C LEU A 53 20.57 -4.96 17.52
N ASN A 54 20.60 -4.46 18.76
CA ASN A 54 20.90 -5.26 19.94
C ASN A 54 19.90 -6.42 20.07
N ARG A 55 18.60 -6.11 20.01
CA ARG A 55 17.53 -7.12 20.06
C ARG A 55 17.62 -8.15 18.93
N LEU A 56 17.97 -7.71 17.70
CA LEU A 56 18.17 -8.64 16.58
C LEU A 56 19.39 -9.52 16.80
N ALA A 57 20.51 -8.98 17.28
CA ALA A 57 21.74 -9.74 17.55
C ALA A 57 21.54 -10.80 18.65
N GLU A 58 20.63 -10.57 19.60
CA GLU A 58 20.23 -11.58 20.59
C GLU A 58 19.49 -12.77 19.92
N GLN A 59 18.71 -12.54 18.86
CA GLN A 59 17.97 -13.57 18.14
C GLN A 59 18.83 -14.27 17.07
N ASP A 60 19.65 -13.51 16.34
CA ASP A 60 20.53 -14.01 15.29
C ASP A 60 21.88 -13.28 15.31
N PRO A 61 22.86 -13.77 16.10
CA PRO A 61 24.19 -13.16 16.21
C PRO A 61 24.94 -13.07 14.86
N SER A 62 24.55 -13.86 13.84
CA SER A 62 25.22 -13.86 12.53
C SER A 62 25.09 -12.51 11.80
N VAL A 63 24.09 -11.69 12.16
CA VAL A 63 23.89 -10.34 11.60
C VAL A 63 25.11 -9.44 11.82
N LEU A 64 25.78 -9.54 12.96
CA LEU A 64 26.96 -8.72 13.28
C LEU A 64 28.12 -9.00 12.30
N GLY A 65 28.36 -10.28 11.97
CA GLY A 65 29.34 -10.66 10.96
C GLY A 65 28.98 -10.15 9.57
N ALA A 66 27.72 -10.23 9.19
CA ALA A 66 27.21 -9.72 7.91
C ALA A 66 27.37 -8.19 7.82
N LEU A 67 27.02 -7.47 8.88
CA LEU A 67 27.15 -6.00 8.93
C LEU A 67 28.62 -5.54 8.82
N ARG A 68 29.59 -6.31 9.32
CA ARG A 68 31.01 -5.99 9.15
C ARG A 68 31.48 -6.13 7.71
N SER A 69 30.98 -7.12 6.99
CA SER A 69 31.41 -7.44 5.63
C SER A 69 30.66 -6.70 4.52
N ASP A 70 29.43 -6.22 4.78
CA ASP A 70 28.57 -5.58 3.80
C ASP A 70 28.13 -4.17 4.26
N SER A 71 28.78 -3.14 3.70
CA SER A 71 28.48 -1.73 3.99
C SER A 71 27.07 -1.33 3.47
N GLY A 72 26.61 -1.95 2.39
CA GLY A 72 25.28 -1.73 1.86
C GLY A 72 24.20 -2.27 2.79
N LEU A 73 24.40 -3.49 3.34
CA LEU A 73 23.51 -4.04 4.36
C LEU A 73 23.49 -3.14 5.61
N ARG A 74 24.64 -2.64 6.07
CA ARG A 74 24.69 -1.70 7.21
C ARG A 74 23.81 -0.49 6.98
N ALA A 75 23.97 0.17 5.83
CA ALA A 75 23.20 1.36 5.50
C ALA A 75 21.69 1.07 5.45
N ARG A 76 21.29 -0.02 4.78
CA ARG A 76 19.89 -0.43 4.64
C ARG A 76 19.26 -0.81 5.97
N LEU A 77 19.86 -1.73 6.71
CA LEU A 77 19.28 -2.28 7.94
C LEU A 77 19.23 -1.21 9.05
N LEU A 78 20.33 -0.51 9.30
CA LEU A 78 20.38 0.52 10.33
C LEU A 78 19.58 1.76 9.95
N GLY A 79 19.51 2.10 8.65
CA GLY A 79 18.64 3.13 8.15
C GLY A 79 17.17 2.84 8.45
N VAL A 80 16.69 1.61 8.16
CA VAL A 80 15.32 1.20 8.49
C VAL A 80 15.08 1.19 10.01
N PHE A 81 16.02 0.66 10.78
CA PHE A 81 15.90 0.63 12.24
C PHE A 81 15.79 2.03 12.85
N GLY A 82 16.49 3.02 12.28
CA GLY A 82 16.44 4.41 12.75
C GLY A 82 15.18 5.18 12.36
N VAL A 83 14.34 4.67 11.44
CA VAL A 83 13.11 5.36 11.01
C VAL A 83 11.82 4.64 11.41
N SER A 84 11.88 3.33 11.73
CA SER A 84 10.68 2.54 11.96
C SER A 84 10.83 1.51 13.06
N ALA A 85 10.29 1.81 14.23
CA ALA A 85 10.19 0.83 15.33
C ALA A 85 9.39 -0.43 14.90
N ALA A 86 8.33 -0.24 14.09
CA ALA A 86 7.48 -1.35 13.65
C ALA A 86 8.22 -2.33 12.72
N LEU A 87 9.05 -1.83 11.80
CA LEU A 87 9.90 -2.69 10.96
C LEU A 87 11.06 -3.30 11.77
N GLY A 88 11.62 -2.56 12.72
CA GLY A 88 12.60 -3.09 13.66
C GLY A 88 12.02 -4.25 14.47
N ASP A 89 10.86 -4.10 15.07
CA ASP A 89 10.15 -5.16 15.80
C ASP A 89 9.79 -6.35 14.90
N HIS A 90 9.47 -6.10 13.64
CA HIS A 90 9.22 -7.17 12.67
C HIS A 90 10.47 -8.01 12.43
N VAL A 91 11.62 -7.37 12.16
CA VAL A 91 12.89 -8.09 11.91
C VAL A 91 13.38 -8.82 13.17
N VAL A 92 13.14 -8.28 14.36
CA VAL A 92 13.47 -8.99 15.62
C VAL A 92 12.61 -10.25 15.80
N ARG A 93 11.34 -10.23 15.41
CA ARG A 93 10.45 -11.41 15.47
C ARG A 93 10.68 -12.42 14.35
N HIS A 94 11.13 -11.94 13.19
CA HIS A 94 11.43 -12.72 11.98
C HIS A 94 12.87 -12.44 11.55
N PRO A 95 13.87 -12.93 12.31
CA PRO A 95 15.26 -12.56 12.11
C PRO A 95 15.79 -12.94 10.73
N GLU A 96 15.24 -13.98 10.09
CA GLU A 96 15.57 -14.37 8.72
C GLU A 96 15.37 -13.23 7.71
N HIS A 97 14.48 -12.27 7.97
CA HIS A 97 14.15 -11.19 7.05
C HIS A 97 15.26 -10.14 6.86
N TRP A 98 16.24 -10.03 7.77
CA TRP A 98 17.39 -9.15 7.50
C TRP A 98 18.16 -9.60 6.23
N ARG A 99 18.07 -10.89 5.87
CA ARG A 99 18.72 -11.43 4.67
C ARG A 99 18.10 -10.92 3.36
N LEU A 100 16.86 -10.45 3.39
CA LEU A 100 16.21 -9.76 2.26
C LEU A 100 16.94 -8.48 1.85
N LEU A 101 17.75 -7.94 2.76
CA LEU A 101 18.50 -6.71 2.57
C LEU A 101 19.95 -6.96 2.10
N CYS A 102 20.33 -8.21 1.80
CA CYS A 102 21.67 -8.59 1.37
C CYS A 102 21.83 -8.64 -0.15
N GLY A 103 23.04 -8.33 -0.61
CA GLY A 103 23.44 -8.54 -2.00
C GLY A 103 22.74 -7.64 -3.02
N VAL A 104 22.82 -8.04 -4.30
CA VAL A 104 22.28 -7.27 -5.43
C VAL A 104 20.77 -7.28 -5.45
N SER A 105 20.14 -8.42 -5.13
CA SER A 105 18.69 -8.57 -5.10
C SER A 105 17.99 -7.62 -4.12
N ALA A 106 18.69 -7.18 -3.07
CA ALA A 106 18.18 -6.17 -2.14
C ALA A 106 17.92 -4.81 -2.81
N MET A 107 18.47 -4.56 -3.99
CA MET A 107 18.32 -3.31 -4.74
C MET A 107 17.34 -3.43 -5.90
N GLU A 108 16.88 -4.63 -6.23
CA GLU A 108 15.98 -4.89 -7.35
C GLU A 108 14.53 -4.62 -6.93
N ARG A 109 13.78 -3.98 -7.82
CA ARG A 109 12.35 -3.80 -7.63
C ARG A 109 11.63 -5.09 -8.04
N PRO A 110 10.83 -5.72 -7.16
CA PRO A 110 10.01 -6.85 -7.56
C PRO A 110 8.93 -6.42 -8.57
N GLY A 111 8.62 -7.28 -9.54
CA GLY A 111 7.50 -7.08 -10.46
C GLY A 111 6.15 -7.22 -9.74
N GLU A 112 5.10 -6.59 -10.29
CA GLU A 112 3.73 -6.70 -9.76
C GLU A 112 3.26 -8.16 -9.66
N GLY A 113 3.56 -8.97 -10.69
CA GLY A 113 3.26 -10.41 -10.69
C GLY A 113 4.03 -11.21 -9.64
N GLU A 114 5.27 -10.82 -9.35
CA GLU A 114 6.09 -11.44 -8.30
C GLU A 114 5.53 -11.13 -6.91
N LEU A 115 5.17 -9.89 -6.64
CA LEU A 115 4.51 -9.48 -5.38
C LEU A 115 3.19 -10.24 -5.19
N ARG A 116 2.37 -10.34 -6.25
CA ARG A 116 1.12 -11.10 -6.23
C ARG A 116 1.36 -12.57 -5.92
N ALA A 117 2.28 -13.21 -6.63
CA ALA A 117 2.58 -14.63 -6.45
C ALA A 117 3.06 -14.92 -5.01
N GLU A 118 3.95 -14.11 -4.48
CA GLU A 118 4.48 -14.30 -3.13
C GLU A 118 3.39 -14.20 -2.05
N LEU A 119 2.51 -13.19 -2.12
CA LEU A 119 1.46 -13.04 -1.12
C LEU A 119 0.38 -14.11 -1.25
N LEU A 120 0.09 -14.62 -2.46
CA LEU A 120 -0.77 -15.77 -2.68
C LEU A 120 -0.17 -17.04 -2.08
N LEU A 121 1.11 -17.31 -2.35
CA LEU A 121 1.82 -18.46 -1.74
C LEU A 121 1.82 -18.38 -0.21
N ALA A 122 1.95 -17.20 0.36
CA ALA A 122 1.92 -17.01 1.82
C ALA A 122 0.59 -17.43 2.45
N VAL A 123 -0.53 -17.35 1.73
CA VAL A 123 -1.84 -17.85 2.17
C VAL A 123 -2.15 -19.26 1.67
N GLY A 124 -1.18 -19.94 1.03
CA GLY A 124 -1.32 -21.29 0.49
C GLY A 124 -2.20 -21.36 -0.75
N ALA A 125 -2.30 -20.27 -1.50
CA ALA A 125 -3.02 -20.20 -2.77
C ALA A 125 -2.05 -20.40 -3.95
N GLU A 126 -2.53 -21.00 -5.05
CA GLU A 126 -1.78 -21.19 -6.28
C GLU A 126 -1.79 -19.87 -7.09
N PRO A 127 -0.62 -19.28 -7.41
CA PRO A 127 -0.55 -17.98 -8.10
C PRO A 127 -1.10 -18.01 -9.53
N ASP A 128 -0.99 -19.15 -10.22
CA ASP A 128 -1.42 -19.34 -11.60
C ASP A 128 -2.92 -19.69 -11.73
N ASP A 129 -3.60 -19.94 -10.60
CA ASP A 129 -5.06 -20.11 -10.60
C ASP A 129 -5.72 -18.77 -10.95
N PRO A 130 -6.64 -18.71 -11.94
CA PRO A 130 -7.40 -17.50 -12.25
C PRO A 130 -8.31 -17.06 -11.10
N GLU A 131 -8.67 -17.95 -10.17
CA GLU A 131 -9.45 -17.69 -8.98
C GLU A 131 -8.79 -18.27 -7.72
N PRO A 132 -7.61 -17.73 -7.34
CA PRO A 132 -6.82 -18.34 -6.28
C PRO A 132 -7.62 -18.43 -4.98
N ARG A 133 -7.45 -19.58 -4.29
CA ARG A 133 -8.07 -19.87 -3.00
C ARG A 133 -7.01 -20.15 -1.97
N ALA A 134 -7.08 -19.48 -0.83
CA ALA A 134 -6.20 -19.79 0.29
C ALA A 134 -6.52 -21.18 0.87
N THR A 135 -5.57 -21.72 1.62
CA THR A 135 -5.77 -23.00 2.32
C THR A 135 -6.95 -22.92 3.29
N ASP A 136 -7.05 -21.82 4.03
CA ASP A 136 -8.12 -21.51 4.97
C ASP A 136 -8.14 -20.01 5.32
N ALA A 137 -9.05 -19.62 6.24
CA ALA A 137 -9.14 -18.27 6.78
C ALA A 137 -8.67 -18.18 8.25
N SER A 138 -7.77 -19.09 8.67
CA SER A 138 -7.28 -19.12 10.05
C SER A 138 -6.42 -17.91 10.41
N THR A 139 -6.26 -17.68 11.71
CA THR A 139 -5.32 -16.66 12.22
C THR A 139 -3.88 -16.95 11.74
N ALA A 140 -3.50 -18.19 11.56
CA ALA A 140 -2.18 -18.57 11.05
C ALA A 140 -1.98 -18.10 9.61
N THR A 141 -2.95 -18.38 8.73
CA THR A 141 -2.95 -17.92 7.32
C THR A 141 -2.92 -16.40 7.23
N LEU A 142 -3.75 -15.73 8.04
CA LEU A 142 -3.75 -14.26 8.09
C LEU A 142 -2.43 -13.70 8.63
N SER A 143 -1.78 -14.35 9.59
CA SER A 143 -0.47 -13.96 10.10
C SER A 143 0.63 -14.14 9.04
N ALA A 144 0.60 -15.24 8.30
CA ALA A 144 1.55 -15.49 7.21
C ALA A 144 1.47 -14.40 6.13
N LEU A 145 0.26 -13.97 5.75
CA LEU A 145 0.08 -12.82 4.85
C LEU A 145 0.75 -11.56 5.37
N ARG A 146 0.63 -11.27 6.67
CA ARG A 146 1.22 -10.08 7.28
C ARG A 146 2.74 -10.14 7.33
N VAL A 147 3.28 -11.32 7.58
CA VAL A 147 4.73 -11.55 7.59
C VAL A 147 5.30 -11.32 6.19
N ALA A 148 4.70 -11.91 5.16
CA ALA A 148 5.12 -11.73 3.77
C ALA A 148 5.00 -10.25 3.33
N TYR A 149 3.86 -9.62 3.59
CA TYR A 149 3.65 -8.20 3.29
C TYR A 149 4.72 -7.31 3.94
N ARG A 150 5.03 -7.52 5.23
CA ARG A 150 6.04 -6.73 5.93
C ARG A 150 7.46 -7.02 5.49
N GLY A 151 7.75 -8.23 5.05
CA GLY A 151 9.02 -8.56 4.42
C GLY A 151 9.24 -7.72 3.15
N ARG A 152 8.22 -7.58 2.30
CA ARG A 152 8.28 -6.72 1.11
C ARG A 152 8.31 -5.23 1.45
N LEU A 153 7.56 -4.81 2.46
CA LEU A 153 7.61 -3.43 2.97
C LEU A 153 8.99 -3.08 3.53
N LEU A 154 9.64 -4.01 4.25
CA LEU A 154 11.01 -3.87 4.73
C LEU A 154 12.01 -3.70 3.57
N HIS A 155 11.89 -4.53 2.55
CA HIS A 155 12.73 -4.48 1.35
C HIS A 155 12.59 -3.15 0.59
N LEU A 156 11.36 -2.64 0.44
CA LEU A 156 11.12 -1.33 -0.15
C LEU A 156 11.66 -0.20 0.72
N ALA A 157 11.36 -0.21 2.03
CA ALA A 157 11.81 0.82 2.96
C ALA A 157 13.34 0.94 3.01
N ALA A 158 14.06 -0.19 2.91
CA ALA A 158 15.52 -0.19 2.90
C ALA A 158 16.11 0.51 1.66
N ARG A 159 15.47 0.39 0.49
CA ARG A 159 15.86 1.12 -0.73
C ARG A 159 15.49 2.60 -0.64
N ASP A 160 14.34 2.91 -0.06
CA ASP A 160 13.86 4.28 0.11
C ASP A 160 14.75 5.08 1.07
N VAL A 161 15.01 4.58 2.27
CA VAL A 161 15.85 5.29 3.27
C VAL A 161 17.31 5.47 2.83
N THR A 162 17.79 4.64 1.90
CA THR A 162 19.13 4.79 1.31
C THR A 162 19.14 5.65 0.04
N GLY A 163 18.00 6.21 -0.36
CA GLY A 163 17.87 7.05 -1.55
C GLY A 163 18.08 6.31 -2.87
N ALA A 164 17.91 4.98 -2.87
CA ALA A 164 18.13 4.14 -4.07
C ALA A 164 16.93 4.12 -5.01
N VAL A 165 15.79 4.63 -4.58
CA VAL A 165 14.53 4.70 -5.35
C VAL A 165 13.93 6.10 -5.26
N SER A 166 13.24 6.52 -6.30
CA SER A 166 12.52 7.79 -6.34
C SER A 166 11.17 7.69 -5.61
N LEU A 167 10.60 8.82 -5.20
CA LEU A 167 9.26 8.88 -4.60
C LEU A 167 8.20 8.20 -5.49
N SER A 168 8.24 8.41 -6.80
CA SER A 168 7.30 7.80 -7.74
C SER A 168 7.43 6.26 -7.78
N GLU A 169 8.63 5.72 -7.66
CA GLU A 169 8.85 4.28 -7.59
C GLU A 169 8.34 3.71 -6.26
N VAL A 170 8.61 4.38 -5.13
CA VAL A 170 8.10 3.98 -3.82
C VAL A 170 6.58 3.91 -3.82
N THR A 171 5.92 4.98 -4.25
CA THR A 171 4.45 5.05 -4.21
C THR A 171 3.78 4.06 -5.17
N ALA A 172 4.41 3.81 -6.32
CA ALA A 172 3.94 2.79 -7.27
C ALA A 172 4.08 1.38 -6.69
N GLU A 173 5.23 1.04 -6.08
CA GLU A 173 5.46 -0.28 -5.49
C GLU A 173 4.58 -0.53 -4.25
N LEU A 174 4.34 0.49 -3.42
CA LEU A 174 3.35 0.40 -2.33
C LEU A 174 1.94 0.09 -2.86
N SER A 175 1.57 0.67 -4.00
CA SER A 175 0.27 0.43 -4.63
C SER A 175 0.17 -0.97 -5.23
N ASP A 176 1.26 -1.48 -5.82
CA ASP A 176 1.34 -2.84 -6.35
C ASP A 176 1.29 -3.88 -5.20
N LEU A 177 2.02 -3.62 -4.12
CA LEU A 177 2.00 -4.45 -2.92
C LEU A 177 0.62 -4.46 -2.26
N ALA A 178 -0.10 -3.33 -2.27
CA ALA A 178 -1.48 -3.26 -1.78
C ALA A 178 -2.42 -4.10 -2.67
N GLY A 179 -2.28 -4.03 -4.00
CA GLY A 179 -3.03 -4.88 -4.93
C GLY A 179 -2.80 -6.38 -4.69
N ALA A 180 -1.54 -6.78 -4.51
CA ALA A 180 -1.17 -8.15 -4.17
C ALA A 180 -1.81 -8.61 -2.83
N ALA A 181 -1.83 -7.74 -1.83
CA ALA A 181 -2.46 -8.04 -0.54
C ALA A 181 -3.99 -8.13 -0.61
N LEU A 182 -4.64 -7.31 -1.45
CA LEU A 182 -6.07 -7.41 -1.74
C LEU A 182 -6.41 -8.74 -2.42
N GLU A 183 -5.60 -9.17 -3.41
CA GLU A 183 -5.80 -10.47 -4.07
C GLU A 183 -5.63 -11.63 -3.09
N ALA A 184 -4.59 -11.63 -2.25
CA ALA A 184 -4.41 -12.64 -1.23
C ALA A 184 -5.56 -12.62 -0.20
N GLY A 185 -6.04 -11.44 0.19
CA GLY A 185 -7.22 -11.29 1.04
C GLY A 185 -8.51 -11.82 0.39
N LEU A 186 -8.65 -11.66 -0.93
CA LEU A 186 -9.76 -12.23 -1.69
C LEU A 186 -9.63 -13.77 -1.80
N ALA A 187 -8.41 -14.30 -1.95
CA ALA A 187 -8.16 -15.74 -1.90
C ALA A 187 -8.56 -16.35 -0.56
N VAL A 188 -8.29 -15.64 0.56
CA VAL A 188 -8.78 -16.05 1.88
C VAL A 188 -10.31 -16.01 1.94
N ALA A 189 -10.97 -14.97 1.44
CA ALA A 189 -12.43 -14.89 1.41
C ALA A 189 -13.05 -16.03 0.56
N ARG A 190 -12.43 -16.38 -0.57
CA ARG A 190 -12.87 -17.50 -1.43
C ARG A 190 -12.78 -18.85 -0.73
N SER A 191 -11.84 -19.04 0.19
CA SER A 191 -11.70 -20.29 0.95
C SER A 191 -12.90 -20.56 1.88
N GLU A 192 -13.58 -19.49 2.34
CA GLU A 192 -14.78 -19.58 3.18
C GLU A 192 -16.06 -19.86 2.36
N HIS A 193 -16.01 -19.74 1.02
CA HIS A 193 -17.17 -19.84 0.14
C HIS A 193 -16.92 -20.79 -1.02
N PRO A 194 -17.31 -22.09 -0.91
CA PRO A 194 -17.13 -23.06 -2.00
C PRO A 194 -17.76 -22.60 -3.32
N GLU A 195 -18.88 -21.86 -3.24
CA GLU A 195 -19.63 -21.32 -4.37
C GLU A 195 -19.00 -20.06 -5.01
N ALA A 196 -17.84 -19.58 -4.54
CA ALA A 196 -17.23 -18.32 -5.01
C ALA A 196 -17.04 -18.27 -6.53
N GLY A 197 -16.78 -19.40 -7.19
CA GLY A 197 -16.65 -19.49 -8.64
C GLY A 197 -17.93 -19.18 -9.45
N ALA A 198 -19.10 -19.02 -8.79
CA ALA A 198 -20.34 -18.65 -9.45
C ALA A 198 -20.42 -17.14 -9.79
N VAL A 199 -19.47 -16.32 -9.31
CA VAL A 199 -19.46 -14.87 -9.55
C VAL A 199 -18.08 -14.41 -10.02
N ARG A 200 -18.07 -13.41 -10.89
CA ARG A 200 -16.92 -12.60 -11.24
C ARG A 200 -16.90 -11.39 -10.30
N LEU A 201 -15.83 -11.17 -9.57
CA LEU A 201 -15.67 -10.02 -8.68
C LEU A 201 -14.38 -9.30 -9.01
N ALA A 202 -14.48 -8.04 -9.42
CA ALA A 202 -13.36 -7.13 -9.64
C ALA A 202 -13.24 -6.13 -8.48
N VAL A 203 -12.01 -5.90 -8.04
CA VAL A 203 -11.66 -4.87 -7.05
C VAL A 203 -10.99 -3.73 -7.79
N ILE A 204 -11.59 -2.56 -7.74
CA ILE A 204 -11.12 -1.35 -8.40
C ILE A 204 -10.47 -0.45 -7.35
N GLY A 205 -9.16 -0.29 -7.43
CA GLY A 205 -8.43 0.68 -6.61
C GLY A 205 -8.80 2.10 -7.02
N MET A 206 -9.07 2.92 -6.03
CA MET A 206 -9.41 4.33 -6.16
C MET A 206 -8.35 5.20 -5.48
N GLY A 207 -8.52 6.51 -5.53
CA GLY A 207 -7.67 7.46 -4.83
C GLY A 207 -6.17 7.22 -5.09
N LYS A 208 -5.36 7.18 -4.04
CA LYS A 208 -3.91 6.97 -4.14
C LYS A 208 -3.55 5.57 -4.64
N CYS A 209 -4.28 4.54 -4.22
CA CYS A 209 -4.04 3.17 -4.66
C CYS A 209 -4.27 3.02 -6.17
N GLY A 210 -5.37 3.55 -6.67
CA GLY A 210 -5.69 3.54 -8.10
C GLY A 210 -4.68 4.30 -8.95
N ALA A 211 -4.23 5.46 -8.48
CA ALA A 211 -3.26 6.31 -9.17
C ALA A 211 -1.79 5.82 -9.06
N ARG A 212 -1.51 4.76 -8.30
CA ARG A 212 -0.15 4.32 -7.93
C ARG A 212 0.63 5.39 -7.14
N GLU A 213 -0.06 6.06 -6.24
CA GLU A 213 0.44 7.15 -5.40
C GLU A 213 0.32 6.82 -3.89
N LEU A 214 0.27 5.53 -3.52
CA LEU A 214 0.08 5.11 -2.13
C LEU A 214 1.30 5.49 -1.28
N ASN A 215 1.07 5.87 -0.03
CA ASN A 215 2.12 6.10 0.96
C ASN A 215 2.13 4.98 2.01
N TYR A 216 3.21 4.91 2.83
CA TYR A 216 3.43 3.83 3.82
C TYR A 216 2.27 3.64 4.80
N ILE A 217 1.66 4.73 5.27
CA ILE A 217 0.54 4.69 6.20
C ILE A 217 -0.67 5.30 5.50
N SER A 218 -1.49 4.46 4.88
CA SER A 218 -2.70 4.88 4.17
C SER A 218 -3.76 3.79 4.29
N ASP A 219 -5.00 4.19 4.39
CA ASP A 219 -6.15 3.41 3.97
C ASP A 219 -6.08 3.15 2.46
N VAL A 220 -6.74 2.09 2.02
CA VAL A 220 -6.81 1.71 0.62
C VAL A 220 -8.25 1.86 0.14
N ASP A 221 -8.46 2.88 -0.70
CA ASP A 221 -9.76 3.16 -1.30
C ASP A 221 -10.07 2.15 -2.41
N VAL A 222 -11.25 1.51 -2.36
CA VAL A 222 -11.70 0.54 -3.38
C VAL A 222 -13.17 0.69 -3.74
N VAL A 223 -13.52 0.18 -4.93
CA VAL A 223 -14.90 -0.05 -5.37
C VAL A 223 -15.01 -1.48 -5.86
N PHE A 224 -16.15 -2.14 -5.60
CA PHE A 224 -16.39 -3.52 -5.97
C PHE A 224 -17.41 -3.62 -7.10
N VAL A 225 -17.05 -4.35 -8.16
CA VAL A 225 -17.91 -4.63 -9.31
C VAL A 225 -18.05 -6.15 -9.44
N ALA A 226 -19.26 -6.64 -9.59
CA ALA A 226 -19.46 -8.07 -9.75
C ALA A 226 -20.53 -8.38 -10.81
N GLU A 227 -20.35 -9.54 -11.44
CA GLU A 227 -21.31 -10.10 -12.39
C GLU A 227 -21.52 -11.59 -12.10
N PRO A 228 -22.70 -12.15 -12.36
CA PRO A 228 -22.87 -13.59 -12.40
C PRO A 228 -21.91 -14.20 -13.42
N ARG A 229 -21.37 -15.39 -13.14
CA ARG A 229 -20.59 -16.11 -14.16
C ARG A 229 -21.53 -16.87 -15.07
N GLU A 230 -21.41 -16.67 -16.38
CA GLU A 230 -22.16 -17.42 -17.38
C GLU A 230 -21.86 -18.94 -17.28
N GLY A 231 -22.90 -19.77 -17.27
CA GLY A 231 -22.77 -21.21 -17.17
C GLY A 231 -22.45 -21.74 -15.75
N ALA A 232 -22.37 -20.90 -14.74
CA ALA A 232 -22.46 -21.33 -13.36
C ALA A 232 -23.90 -21.83 -13.08
N ASP A 233 -24.01 -22.82 -12.19
CA ASP A 233 -25.24 -23.47 -11.79
C ASP A 233 -26.46 -22.52 -11.82
N ASP A 234 -27.50 -22.86 -12.60
CA ASP A 234 -28.75 -22.07 -12.77
C ASP A 234 -29.49 -21.73 -11.46
N SER A 235 -28.92 -22.15 -10.31
CA SER A 235 -29.46 -21.92 -8.97
C SER A 235 -29.20 -20.51 -8.43
N LEU A 236 -28.25 -19.71 -8.98
CA LEU A 236 -27.96 -18.36 -8.54
C LEU A 236 -28.51 -17.33 -9.54
N ASP A 237 -29.57 -16.65 -9.13
CA ASP A 237 -30.02 -15.45 -9.82
C ASP A 237 -29.04 -14.27 -9.60
N GLU A 238 -29.22 -13.16 -10.34
CA GLU A 238 -28.40 -11.94 -10.19
C GLU A 238 -28.34 -11.46 -8.74
N HIS A 239 -29.44 -11.53 -8.01
CA HIS A 239 -29.50 -11.11 -6.60
C HIS A 239 -28.64 -12.02 -5.71
N GLY A 240 -28.71 -13.33 -5.92
CA GLY A 240 -27.86 -14.31 -5.22
C GLY A 240 -26.37 -14.09 -5.50
N ALA A 241 -26.02 -13.83 -6.77
CA ALA A 241 -24.65 -13.53 -7.18
C ALA A 241 -24.10 -12.26 -6.50
N ILE A 242 -24.86 -11.18 -6.49
CA ILE A 242 -24.45 -9.92 -5.80
C ILE A 242 -24.34 -10.13 -4.27
N LYS A 243 -25.21 -10.95 -3.68
CA LYS A 243 -25.12 -11.30 -2.26
C LYS A 243 -23.86 -12.11 -1.96
N LEU A 244 -23.49 -13.06 -2.81
CA LEU A 244 -22.26 -13.84 -2.70
C LEU A 244 -21.02 -12.94 -2.86
N ALA A 245 -20.99 -12.10 -3.91
CA ALA A 245 -19.91 -11.13 -4.13
C ALA A 245 -19.75 -10.16 -2.96
N THR A 246 -20.86 -9.75 -2.33
CA THR A 246 -20.83 -8.91 -1.11
C THR A 246 -20.15 -9.63 0.05
N ARG A 247 -20.39 -10.93 0.24
CA ARG A 247 -19.70 -11.73 1.27
C ARG A 247 -18.22 -11.85 0.99
N LEU A 248 -17.83 -12.08 -0.28
CA LEU A 248 -16.43 -12.14 -0.69
C LEU A 248 -15.73 -10.79 -0.45
N ALA A 249 -16.31 -9.68 -0.85
CA ALA A 249 -15.78 -8.34 -0.60
C ALA A 249 -15.60 -8.05 0.91
N GLN A 250 -16.60 -8.37 1.73
CA GLN A 250 -16.52 -8.25 3.19
C GLN A 250 -15.45 -9.18 3.78
N GLY A 251 -15.32 -10.40 3.29
CA GLY A 251 -14.28 -11.36 3.69
C GLY A 251 -12.88 -10.80 3.41
N MET A 252 -12.65 -10.28 2.21
CA MET A 252 -11.40 -9.64 1.81
C MET A 252 -11.08 -8.41 2.71
N MET A 253 -12.05 -7.54 2.94
CA MET A 253 -11.88 -6.38 3.84
C MET A 253 -11.50 -6.82 5.26
N ARG A 254 -12.17 -7.85 5.80
CA ARG A 254 -11.82 -8.44 7.10
C ARG A 254 -10.43 -9.05 7.10
N ALA A 255 -10.05 -9.78 6.04
CA ALA A 255 -8.72 -10.38 5.94
C ALA A 255 -7.61 -9.33 6.02
N CYS A 256 -7.80 -8.13 5.50
CA CYS A 256 -6.83 -7.02 5.60
C CYS A 256 -6.85 -6.33 6.97
N SER A 257 -8.03 -6.02 7.53
CA SER A 257 -8.17 -5.18 8.73
C SER A 257 -8.14 -5.94 10.06
N THR A 258 -8.41 -7.27 10.06
CA THR A 258 -8.40 -8.06 11.31
C THR A 258 -7.03 -8.06 11.96
N SER A 259 -6.96 -7.78 13.25
CA SER A 259 -5.72 -7.86 14.02
C SER A 259 -5.38 -9.32 14.34
N THR A 260 -4.11 -9.67 14.14
CA THR A 260 -3.51 -10.97 14.49
C THR A 260 -2.33 -10.73 15.45
N PRO A 261 -1.63 -11.75 15.96
CA PRO A 261 -0.37 -11.55 16.68
C PRO A 261 0.66 -10.75 15.86
N GLU A 262 0.57 -10.79 14.53
CA GLU A 262 1.36 -9.98 13.61
C GLU A 262 0.70 -8.60 13.30
N GLY A 263 -0.35 -8.20 14.01
CA GLY A 263 -1.12 -6.98 13.80
C GLY A 263 -2.07 -7.06 12.61
N ALA A 264 -2.47 -5.91 12.07
CA ALA A 264 -3.29 -5.77 10.86
C ALA A 264 -2.44 -5.26 9.69
N LEU A 265 -2.98 -5.30 8.46
CA LEU A 265 -2.39 -4.59 7.33
C LEU A 265 -2.82 -3.11 7.38
N TRP A 266 -4.02 -2.83 6.92
CA TRP A 266 -4.63 -1.49 6.86
C TRP A 266 -6.14 -1.61 6.65
N GLU A 267 -6.84 -0.48 6.80
CA GLU A 267 -8.27 -0.38 6.53
C GLU A 267 -8.55 -0.31 5.02
N VAL A 268 -9.53 -1.09 4.57
CA VAL A 268 -10.07 -1.01 3.20
C VAL A 268 -11.28 -0.10 3.22
N ASP A 269 -11.20 1.06 2.57
CA ASP A 269 -12.31 2.01 2.49
C ASP A 269 -13.04 1.89 1.15
N ALA A 270 -14.31 1.53 1.21
CA ALA A 270 -15.20 1.46 0.06
C ALA A 270 -16.19 2.64 -0.01
N ALA A 271 -15.91 3.76 0.65
CA ALA A 271 -16.81 4.91 0.71
C ALA A 271 -16.93 5.69 -0.61
N LEU A 272 -15.99 5.50 -1.55
CA LEU A 272 -16.05 6.12 -2.88
C LEU A 272 -17.02 5.43 -3.86
N ARG A 273 -17.72 4.36 -3.41
CA ARG A 273 -18.76 3.70 -4.21
C ARG A 273 -20.01 4.58 -4.39
N PRO A 274 -20.85 4.30 -5.39
CA PRO A 274 -22.15 4.97 -5.57
C PRO A 274 -22.96 5.04 -4.26
N GLU A 275 -23.49 6.24 -3.95
CA GLU A 275 -24.21 6.57 -2.72
C GLU A 275 -23.36 6.47 -1.43
N GLY A 276 -22.04 6.31 -1.55
CA GLY A 276 -21.13 6.22 -0.42
C GLY A 276 -21.46 5.07 0.53
N LYS A 277 -21.34 5.30 1.83
CA LYS A 277 -21.63 4.28 2.86
C LYS A 277 -23.10 3.85 2.94
N ALA A 278 -24.02 4.64 2.38
CA ALA A 278 -25.46 4.31 2.35
C ALA A 278 -25.82 3.34 1.21
N GLY A 279 -25.01 3.29 0.15
CA GLY A 279 -25.23 2.40 -1.00
C GLY A 279 -24.75 0.97 -0.77
N PRO A 280 -25.21 0.00 -1.60
CA PRO A 280 -24.71 -1.37 -1.58
C PRO A 280 -23.20 -1.42 -1.74
N LEU A 281 -22.55 -2.37 -1.03
CA LEU A 281 -21.10 -2.54 -1.08
C LEU A 281 -20.64 -2.98 -2.48
N VAL A 282 -21.37 -3.88 -3.10
CA VAL A 282 -21.10 -4.45 -4.43
C VAL A 282 -22.27 -4.15 -5.36
N ARG A 283 -21.98 -3.84 -6.60
CA ARG A 283 -22.96 -3.58 -7.66
C ARG A 283 -22.53 -4.25 -8.96
N THR A 284 -23.48 -4.51 -9.87
CA THR A 284 -23.16 -4.88 -11.25
C THR A 284 -22.58 -3.69 -12.02
N LEU A 285 -21.84 -3.94 -13.09
CA LEU A 285 -21.34 -2.91 -13.99
C LEU A 285 -22.50 -2.03 -14.51
N ALA A 286 -23.57 -2.65 -14.95
CA ALA A 286 -24.77 -1.94 -15.42
C ALA A 286 -25.35 -1.00 -14.36
N SER A 287 -25.40 -1.45 -13.09
CA SER A 287 -25.89 -0.65 -11.96
C SER A 287 -24.98 0.55 -11.66
N HIS A 288 -23.65 0.35 -11.71
CA HIS A 288 -22.67 1.45 -11.58
C HIS A 288 -22.89 2.52 -12.67
N LEU A 289 -22.95 2.10 -13.93
CA LEU A 289 -23.12 3.02 -15.07
C LEU A 289 -24.46 3.75 -15.02
N ALA A 290 -25.54 3.07 -14.62
CA ALA A 290 -26.86 3.70 -14.45
C ALA A 290 -26.84 4.79 -13.38
N TYR A 291 -26.14 4.54 -12.25
CA TYR A 291 -25.95 5.55 -11.21
C TYR A 291 -25.16 6.75 -11.73
N TYR A 292 -23.99 6.52 -12.34
CA TYR A 292 -23.13 7.60 -12.83
C TYR A 292 -23.82 8.48 -13.90
N ARG A 293 -24.61 7.89 -14.79
CA ARG A 293 -25.37 8.64 -15.79
C ARG A 293 -26.44 9.56 -15.18
N ARG A 294 -27.05 9.15 -14.08
CA ARG A 294 -28.25 9.81 -13.57
C ARG A 294 -28.02 10.65 -12.32
N TRP A 295 -27.13 10.21 -11.41
CA TRP A 295 -27.05 10.75 -10.07
C TRP A 295 -25.68 11.29 -9.68
N ALA A 296 -24.62 10.86 -10.35
CA ALA A 296 -23.27 11.20 -9.94
C ALA A 296 -23.00 12.70 -10.06
N LYS A 297 -22.33 13.21 -9.02
CA LYS A 297 -21.87 14.59 -8.93
C LYS A 297 -20.48 14.72 -9.56
N THR A 298 -20.08 15.93 -9.89
CA THR A 298 -18.81 16.27 -10.52
C THR A 298 -17.60 15.65 -9.78
N TRP A 299 -17.57 15.69 -8.46
CA TRP A 299 -16.48 15.12 -7.65
C TRP A 299 -16.35 13.59 -7.77
N GLU A 300 -17.44 12.87 -8.04
CA GLU A 300 -17.39 11.41 -8.23
C GLU A 300 -16.67 11.06 -9.53
N PHE A 301 -16.88 11.82 -10.59
CA PHE A 301 -16.13 11.67 -11.84
C PHE A 301 -14.63 12.00 -11.64
N GLN A 302 -14.32 12.97 -10.79
CA GLN A 302 -12.96 13.27 -10.42
C GLN A 302 -12.29 12.10 -9.68
N ALA A 303 -13.00 11.43 -8.77
CA ALA A 303 -12.50 10.24 -8.10
C ALA A 303 -12.28 9.06 -9.07
N LEU A 304 -13.16 8.90 -10.07
CA LEU A 304 -13.06 7.85 -11.09
C LEU A 304 -11.86 8.00 -12.05
N LEU A 305 -11.26 9.18 -12.16
CA LEU A 305 -10.02 9.40 -12.93
C LEU A 305 -8.87 8.47 -12.51
N LYS A 306 -8.84 8.10 -11.25
CA LYS A 306 -7.80 7.28 -10.63
C LYS A 306 -8.20 5.80 -10.55
N ALA A 307 -9.32 5.40 -11.16
CA ALA A 307 -9.80 4.04 -11.12
C ALA A 307 -8.86 3.07 -11.86
N ARG A 308 -8.44 1.99 -11.20
CA ARG A 308 -7.57 0.94 -11.74
C ARG A 308 -7.98 -0.42 -11.18
N PRO A 309 -8.08 -1.50 -12.01
CA PRO A 309 -8.22 -2.85 -11.47
C PRO A 309 -6.99 -3.21 -10.63
N VAL A 310 -7.20 -3.76 -9.43
CA VAL A 310 -6.11 -4.07 -8.49
C VAL A 310 -6.15 -5.51 -7.96
N ALA A 311 -7.30 -6.16 -8.01
CA ALA A 311 -7.48 -7.55 -7.60
C ALA A 311 -8.75 -8.15 -8.20
N GLY A 312 -8.88 -9.48 -8.16
CA GLY A 312 -10.03 -10.24 -8.65
C GLY A 312 -10.07 -10.37 -10.16
N ASP A 313 -11.27 -10.29 -10.75
CA ASP A 313 -11.48 -10.47 -12.19
C ASP A 313 -10.95 -9.27 -12.98
N THR A 314 -9.81 -9.44 -13.61
CA THR A 314 -9.11 -8.37 -14.36
C THR A 314 -9.93 -7.89 -15.55
N GLU A 315 -10.57 -8.81 -16.30
CA GLU A 315 -11.34 -8.45 -17.49
C GLU A 315 -12.57 -7.60 -17.13
N LEU A 316 -13.31 -7.98 -16.08
CA LEU A 316 -14.43 -7.19 -15.56
C LEU A 316 -13.95 -5.83 -15.06
N GLY A 317 -12.79 -5.80 -14.41
CA GLY A 317 -12.16 -4.56 -13.95
C GLY A 317 -11.80 -3.62 -15.10
N GLU A 318 -11.23 -4.15 -16.18
CA GLU A 318 -10.89 -3.38 -17.38
C GLU A 318 -12.17 -2.85 -18.09
N GLN A 319 -13.21 -3.68 -18.18
CA GLN A 319 -14.52 -3.27 -18.72
C GLN A 319 -15.12 -2.11 -17.92
N TYR A 320 -15.03 -2.17 -16.57
CA TYR A 320 -15.47 -1.08 -15.72
C TYR A 320 -14.68 0.21 -15.99
N VAL A 321 -13.35 0.14 -15.97
CA VAL A 321 -12.49 1.31 -16.18
C VAL A 321 -12.70 1.93 -17.56
N ALA A 322 -12.84 1.11 -18.61
CA ALA A 322 -13.11 1.60 -19.95
C ALA A 322 -14.45 2.37 -20.01
N ALA A 323 -15.50 1.80 -19.41
CA ALA A 323 -16.83 2.40 -19.41
C ALA A 323 -16.92 3.70 -18.58
N VAL A 324 -16.26 3.74 -17.40
CA VAL A 324 -16.27 4.96 -16.57
C VAL A 324 -15.38 6.05 -17.14
N ASN A 325 -14.27 5.72 -17.81
CA ASN A 325 -13.41 6.70 -18.47
C ASN A 325 -14.16 7.52 -19.52
N GLU A 326 -14.98 6.88 -20.34
CA GLU A 326 -15.80 7.60 -21.30
C GLU A 326 -16.71 8.64 -20.61
N MET A 327 -17.32 8.26 -19.49
CA MET A 327 -18.21 9.13 -18.73
C MET A 327 -17.46 10.27 -18.02
N VAL A 328 -16.25 10.02 -17.54
CA VAL A 328 -15.38 11.04 -16.92
C VAL A 328 -15.06 12.13 -17.94
N TRP A 329 -14.67 11.76 -19.16
CA TRP A 329 -14.36 12.72 -20.21
C TRP A 329 -15.61 13.54 -20.63
N GLN A 330 -16.78 12.91 -20.71
CA GLN A 330 -18.04 13.61 -20.98
C GLN A 330 -18.40 14.58 -19.84
N ALA A 331 -18.12 14.20 -18.58
CA ALA A 331 -18.39 15.07 -17.44
C ALA A 331 -17.53 16.34 -17.43
N ALA A 332 -16.30 16.27 -17.92
CA ALA A 332 -15.40 17.43 -18.02
C ALA A 332 -15.93 18.53 -18.98
N THR A 333 -16.84 18.18 -19.89
CA THR A 333 -17.48 19.14 -20.81
C THR A 333 -18.76 19.77 -20.26
N ARG A 334 -19.19 19.42 -19.03
CA ARG A 334 -20.38 19.98 -18.41
C ARG A 334 -20.19 21.46 -18.08
N ASP A 335 -21.24 22.25 -18.29
CA ASP A 335 -21.30 23.62 -17.80
C ASP A 335 -21.04 23.63 -16.28
N LYS A 336 -20.23 24.61 -15.81
CA LYS A 336 -19.88 24.79 -14.40
C LYS A 336 -19.01 23.69 -13.76
N PHE A 337 -18.38 22.80 -14.55
CA PHE A 337 -17.50 21.76 -14.02
C PHE A 337 -16.42 22.33 -13.08
N VAL A 338 -15.73 23.41 -13.51
CA VAL A 338 -14.68 24.07 -12.72
C VAL A 338 -15.24 24.68 -11.44
N GLU A 339 -16.41 25.34 -11.53
CA GLU A 339 -17.07 25.96 -10.38
C GLU A 339 -17.48 24.91 -9.32
N ASP A 340 -17.98 23.75 -9.76
CA ASP A 340 -18.34 22.63 -8.88
C ASP A 340 -17.13 22.05 -8.17
N VAL A 341 -16.01 21.86 -8.88
CA VAL A 341 -14.73 21.39 -8.29
C VAL A 341 -14.24 22.38 -7.25
N GLN A 342 -14.24 23.67 -7.56
CA GLN A 342 -13.85 24.73 -6.62
C GLN A 342 -14.78 24.82 -5.40
N ALA A 343 -16.10 24.66 -5.62
CA ALA A 343 -17.07 24.66 -4.53
C ALA A 343 -16.88 23.45 -3.59
N MET A 344 -16.58 22.28 -4.16
CA MET A 344 -16.24 21.10 -3.36
C MET A 344 -14.96 21.34 -2.53
N ARG A 345 -13.94 21.93 -3.14
CA ARG A 345 -12.68 22.24 -2.44
C ARG A 345 -12.92 23.18 -1.25
N ARG A 346 -13.67 24.29 -1.45
CA ARG A 346 -14.03 25.20 -0.36
C ARG A 346 -14.75 24.48 0.80
N ARG A 347 -15.69 23.57 0.51
CA ARG A 347 -16.37 22.79 1.55
C ARG A 347 -15.41 21.92 2.35
N VAL A 348 -14.40 21.32 1.72
CA VAL A 348 -13.39 20.52 2.41
C VAL A 348 -12.55 21.41 3.34
N GLU A 349 -12.14 22.60 2.90
CA GLU A 349 -11.41 23.57 3.72
C GLU A 349 -12.22 24.04 4.93
N GLU A 350 -13.50 24.34 4.75
CA GLU A 350 -14.42 24.74 5.82
C GLU A 350 -14.56 23.68 6.93
N HIS A 351 -14.35 22.40 6.61
CA HIS A 351 -14.41 21.31 7.58
C HIS A 351 -13.10 21.09 8.36
N VAL A 352 -12.01 21.73 7.94
CA VAL A 352 -10.73 21.70 8.69
C VAL A 352 -10.84 22.68 9.85
N ARG A 353 -10.64 22.22 11.07
CA ARG A 353 -10.69 23.08 12.26
C ARG A 353 -9.63 24.16 12.19
N GLY A 354 -10.01 25.42 12.38
CA GLY A 354 -9.19 26.61 12.13
C GLY A 354 -7.84 26.67 12.83
N GLY A 355 -7.58 25.90 13.89
CA GLY A 355 -6.27 25.81 14.55
C GLY A 355 -5.34 24.73 13.98
N GLU A 356 -5.86 23.85 13.13
CA GLU A 356 -5.11 22.74 12.54
C GLU A 356 -4.82 22.96 11.05
N ALA A 357 -5.47 23.93 10.41
CA ALA A 357 -5.39 24.15 8.95
C ALA A 357 -3.96 24.35 8.45
N GLU A 358 -3.11 25.05 9.19
CA GLU A 358 -1.70 25.32 8.83
C GLU A 358 -0.79 24.07 8.95
N ARG A 359 -1.26 23.00 9.61
CA ARG A 359 -0.52 21.74 9.82
C ARG A 359 -1.10 20.57 9.03
N GLN A 360 -2.19 20.79 8.32
CA GLN A 360 -2.91 19.77 7.57
C GLN A 360 -2.42 19.70 6.11
N LEU A 361 -1.30 19.03 5.88
CA LEU A 361 -0.67 18.85 4.55
C LEU A 361 -1.59 18.26 3.45
N LYS A 362 -2.70 17.61 3.81
CA LYS A 362 -3.65 17.04 2.86
C LYS A 362 -4.82 17.99 2.56
N LEU A 363 -5.32 18.71 3.57
CA LEU A 363 -6.60 19.42 3.51
C LEU A 363 -6.47 20.93 3.64
N GLY A 364 -5.31 21.44 4.08
CA GLY A 364 -5.03 22.86 4.25
C GLY A 364 -5.01 23.64 2.92
N PRO A 365 -5.11 24.97 2.96
CA PRO A 365 -4.98 25.81 1.78
C PRO A 365 -3.58 25.73 1.15
N GLY A 366 -3.51 25.53 -0.17
CA GLY A 366 -2.23 25.36 -0.89
C GLY A 366 -1.60 23.97 -0.82
N GLU A 367 -2.27 23.00 -0.22
CA GLU A 367 -1.74 21.67 0.07
C GLU A 367 -2.09 20.64 -1.04
N LEU A 368 -1.84 19.32 -0.78
CA LEU A 368 -1.94 18.26 -1.77
C LEU A 368 -3.27 18.21 -2.54
N ARG A 369 -4.40 18.50 -1.89
CA ARG A 369 -5.71 18.55 -2.57
C ARG A 369 -5.89 19.73 -3.50
N ASP A 370 -5.15 20.82 -3.32
CA ASP A 370 -5.16 21.95 -4.25
C ASP A 370 -4.40 21.61 -5.54
N ILE A 371 -3.34 20.81 -5.43
CA ILE A 371 -2.63 20.25 -6.59
C ILE A 371 -3.56 19.34 -7.40
N ASP A 372 -4.26 18.42 -6.74
CA ASP A 372 -5.25 17.54 -7.38
C ASP A 372 -6.37 18.36 -8.07
N ALA A 373 -6.92 19.37 -7.41
CA ALA A 373 -7.96 20.23 -7.95
C ALA A 373 -7.45 21.07 -9.13
N SER A 374 -6.22 21.59 -9.05
CA SER A 374 -5.59 22.39 -10.11
C SER A 374 -5.31 21.55 -11.36
N ALA A 375 -4.84 20.31 -11.18
CA ALA A 375 -4.61 19.39 -12.28
C ALA A 375 -5.91 19.12 -13.08
N VAL A 376 -7.05 19.00 -12.40
CA VAL A 376 -8.36 18.78 -13.04
C VAL A 376 -8.89 20.05 -13.72
N THR A 377 -8.67 21.23 -13.14
CA THR A 377 -9.19 22.50 -13.69
C THR A 377 -8.34 23.04 -14.83
N SER A 378 -7.04 22.72 -14.90
CA SER A 378 -6.15 23.09 -16.00
C SER A 378 -6.33 22.20 -17.25
N TRP A 379 -7.21 21.22 -17.18
CA TRP A 379 -7.48 20.30 -18.25
C TRP A 379 -8.31 20.97 -19.35
N SER A 380 -7.64 21.36 -20.42
CA SER A 380 -8.30 21.66 -21.69
C SER A 380 -8.59 20.33 -22.40
N PRO A 381 -9.81 20.10 -22.93
CA PRO A 381 -10.10 18.90 -23.70
C PRO A 381 -9.20 18.88 -24.93
N CYS A 382 -8.19 18.04 -24.91
CA CYS A 382 -7.39 17.75 -26.07
C CYS A 382 -8.27 16.93 -27.04
N SER A 383 -8.31 17.31 -28.30
CA SER A 383 -9.23 16.81 -29.33
C SER A 383 -9.04 15.31 -29.69
N SER A 384 -8.32 14.53 -28.88
CA SER A 384 -8.16 13.08 -29.06
C SER A 384 -7.82 12.38 -27.73
N PRO A 385 -8.49 11.27 -27.38
CA PRO A 385 -8.16 10.44 -26.21
C PRO A 385 -6.73 9.86 -26.24
N ARG A 386 -6.09 9.80 -27.41
CA ARG A 386 -4.71 9.33 -27.60
C ARG A 386 -3.64 10.38 -27.30
N ALA A 387 -3.98 11.66 -27.31
CA ALA A 387 -3.02 12.76 -27.10
C ALA A 387 -2.79 13.08 -25.61
N CYS A 388 -3.69 12.66 -24.72
CA CYS A 388 -3.62 12.96 -23.29
C CYS A 388 -2.65 12.09 -22.50
N ARG A 389 -2.01 11.10 -23.11
CA ARG A 389 -0.90 10.34 -22.50
C ARG A 389 0.37 11.17 -22.26
N CYS A 390 0.44 12.38 -22.82
CA CYS A 390 1.62 13.23 -22.72
C CYS A 390 1.69 14.08 -21.45
N CYS A 391 0.62 14.20 -20.67
CA CYS A 391 0.57 15.03 -19.47
C CYS A 391 0.82 14.26 -18.17
N TRP A 392 0.85 12.93 -18.24
CA TRP A 392 1.21 12.06 -17.12
C TRP A 392 2.23 11.03 -17.63
N PRO A 393 3.46 11.02 -17.14
CA PRO A 393 4.43 10.03 -17.57
C PRO A 393 4.10 8.68 -16.96
N VAL A 394 3.19 7.93 -17.58
CA VAL A 394 3.17 6.48 -17.42
C VAL A 394 4.28 5.97 -18.31
N THR A 395 5.47 5.81 -17.77
CA THR A 395 6.55 5.09 -18.42
C THR A 395 6.10 3.64 -18.59
N SER A 396 5.53 3.32 -19.75
CA SER A 396 5.48 1.95 -20.22
C SER A 396 6.91 1.57 -20.61
N SER A 397 7.61 0.85 -19.76
CA SER A 397 8.78 0.08 -20.17
C SER A 397 8.28 -1.08 -21.04
N ALA A 398 8.22 -0.88 -22.35
CA ALA A 398 8.29 -1.94 -23.32
C ALA A 398 9.76 -2.01 -23.79
N GLY A 399 10.41 -3.15 -23.57
CA GLY A 399 11.77 -3.47 -23.99
C GLY A 399 12.32 -4.58 -23.13
#